data_e5de6c914f43a42cc0f1c7e0c1dbba03
#
_entry.id   e5de6c914f43a42cc0f1c7e0c1dbba03
#
_cell.length_a   1.000
_cell.length_b   1.000
_cell.length_c   1.000
_cell.angle_alpha   90.00
_cell.angle_beta   90.00
_cell.angle_gamma   90.00
#
_symmetry.space_group_name_H-M   'P 1'
#
loop_
_entity.id
_entity.type
_entity.pdbx_description
1 polymer ?
#
loop_
_entity_poly.entity_id
_entity_poly.type
_entity_poly.pdbx_seq_one_letter_code
_entity_poly.pdbx_strand_id
1 'polypeptide(L)'
;MDKVLIDKGYRVVRYADDFIVLCKERGDAETALHLSEDLLHLLQLRIQPEKTRITNFTDGFHFLGTDFIGDTVHSETVDLGPLETLTQLAKAVPVMVTMPTPQAAAHTNPQAPNKNPPSADEEEDEVIASVTPIPSKKARTAARHTLYVVEQGALVGLRAGRIVIRHEGKEKQTLPIHRIDQMHLSGNQLLSTALLRSCRDEGIEVFVSDLPGKCDLRIDDLSGIGIDTLGGQFHSQEKPELLLETARHIVQGKIANSRTVLRKANLRRQNEDLSALDLPLRQLQEAALRSATLDGLRGIEGGAARLYYQGFSALIAPRWAWPGRSRRPPRDPVNALLSYGYGVLYRNVLAALHGVHLNPYIGIYHQRRPGHPALASDLMEEFRAPIIDRLVLNLLLDPNTQESDFETRPDSDYACRIQPSLRKRLIQSFEDRLNSAIQNPINGESSDYRRIITFQAQQLAQLFQGKTPHYQAFTIK
;
A
#
# COMPACT_ATOMS: atom_id res chain seq x y z
N MET A 1 27.96 9.40 13.21
CA MET A 1 27.92 9.72 14.64
C MET A 1 27.45 8.51 15.44
N ASP A 2 26.22 8.04 15.29
CA ASP A 2 25.62 6.98 16.10
C ASP A 2 26.49 5.72 16.17
N LYS A 3 26.99 5.23 15.04
CA LYS A 3 27.87 4.06 15.00
C LYS A 3 29.12 4.23 15.84
N VAL A 4 29.75 5.41 15.81
CA VAL A 4 30.99 5.67 16.59
C VAL A 4 30.71 5.70 18.09
N LEU A 5 29.57 6.28 18.51
CA LEU A 5 29.14 6.28 19.89
C LEU A 5 28.80 4.86 20.38
N ILE A 6 28.10 4.08 19.56
CA ILE A 6 27.77 2.67 19.87
C ILE A 6 29.02 1.80 19.95
N ASP A 7 29.97 1.95 19.02
CA ASP A 7 31.25 1.21 19.02
C ASP A 7 32.10 1.53 20.26
N LYS A 8 31.91 2.72 20.86
CA LYS A 8 32.53 3.12 22.15
C LYS A 8 31.74 2.69 23.38
N GLY A 9 30.64 1.94 23.19
CA GLY A 9 29.86 1.33 24.27
C GLY A 9 28.72 2.21 24.80
N TYR A 10 28.45 3.36 24.19
CA TYR A 10 27.30 4.18 24.54
C TYR A 10 25.99 3.64 23.95
N ARG A 11 24.88 3.84 24.66
CA ARG A 11 23.55 3.58 24.13
C ARG A 11 22.94 4.85 23.59
N VAL A 12 22.62 4.87 22.30
CA VAL A 12 22.11 6.03 21.60
C VAL A 12 20.66 5.76 21.18
N VAL A 13 19.77 6.70 21.50
CA VAL A 13 18.39 6.76 21.00
C VAL A 13 18.28 8.00 20.14
N ARG A 14 17.96 7.85 18.86
CA ARG A 14 17.87 8.96 17.92
C ARG A 14 16.55 8.96 17.18
N TYR A 15 16.00 10.14 16.99
CA TYR A 15 14.85 10.39 16.13
C TYR A 15 15.13 11.69 15.31
N ALA A 16 15.33 11.52 14.01
CA ALA A 16 15.72 12.61 13.11
C ALA A 16 16.97 13.37 13.62
N ASP A 17 16.79 14.63 14.02
CA ASP A 17 17.85 15.51 14.51
C ASP A 17 18.06 15.40 16.03
N ASP A 18 17.08 14.87 16.74
CA ASP A 18 17.11 14.73 18.19
C ASP A 18 17.70 13.39 18.61
N PHE A 19 18.59 13.39 19.61
CA PHE A 19 19.14 12.17 20.14
C PHE A 19 19.45 12.24 21.63
N ILE A 20 19.40 11.07 22.26
CA ILE A 20 19.79 10.86 23.66
C ILE A 20 20.95 9.87 23.68
N VAL A 21 21.96 10.15 24.51
CA VAL A 21 23.03 9.21 24.83
C VAL A 21 22.93 8.82 26.30
N LEU A 22 22.73 7.53 26.56
CA LEU A 22 22.66 6.99 27.91
C LEU A 22 24.05 6.63 28.41
N CYS A 23 24.45 7.18 29.56
CA CYS A 23 25.77 7.06 30.16
C CYS A 23 25.66 6.50 31.58
N LYS A 24 26.68 5.82 32.07
CA LYS A 24 26.69 5.24 33.42
C LYS A 24 26.93 6.29 34.50
N GLU A 25 27.82 7.24 34.19
CA GLU A 25 28.26 8.28 35.12
C GLU A 25 28.25 9.64 34.41
N ARG A 26 28.27 10.71 35.19
CA ARG A 26 28.27 12.10 34.65
C ARG A 26 29.52 12.38 33.80
N GLY A 27 30.69 11.87 34.20
CA GLY A 27 31.92 12.02 33.43
C GLY A 27 31.86 11.31 32.05
N ASP A 28 31.15 10.19 31.96
CA ASP A 28 30.87 9.52 30.69
C ASP A 28 29.98 10.38 29.81
N ALA A 29 28.97 11.07 30.39
CA ALA A 29 28.07 11.95 29.66
C ALA A 29 28.80 13.19 29.12
N GLU A 30 29.72 13.77 29.87
CA GLU A 30 30.57 14.88 29.42
C GLU A 30 31.50 14.43 28.28
N THR A 31 32.08 13.25 28.39
CA THR A 31 32.90 12.66 27.33
C THR A 31 32.09 12.38 26.06
N ALA A 32 30.87 11.84 26.21
CA ALA A 32 29.96 11.60 25.09
C ALA A 32 29.51 12.89 24.42
N LEU A 33 29.31 13.96 25.18
CA LEU A 33 28.98 15.29 24.67
C LEU A 33 30.10 15.82 23.78
N HIS A 34 31.33 15.89 24.27
CA HIS A 34 32.49 16.35 23.49
C HIS A 34 32.71 15.49 22.24
N LEU A 35 32.61 14.18 22.35
CA LEU A 35 32.71 13.29 21.19
C LEU A 35 31.60 13.57 20.15
N SER A 36 30.39 13.85 20.61
CA SER A 36 29.27 14.19 19.72
C SER A 36 29.49 15.53 19.03
N GLU A 37 30.06 16.54 19.72
CA GLU A 37 30.44 17.83 19.15
C GLU A 37 31.49 17.67 18.05
N ASP A 38 32.56 16.91 18.30
CA ASP A 38 33.60 16.63 17.33
C ASP A 38 33.04 15.93 16.08
N LEU A 39 32.22 14.89 16.29
CA LEU A 39 31.61 14.15 15.18
C LEU A 39 30.64 15.00 14.36
N LEU A 40 29.85 15.85 14.99
CA LEU A 40 28.93 16.76 14.30
C LEU A 40 29.68 17.84 13.57
N HIS A 41 30.77 18.36 14.15
CA HIS A 41 31.62 19.34 13.49
C HIS A 41 32.24 18.82 12.17
N LEU A 42 32.65 17.53 12.15
CA LEU A 42 33.11 16.87 10.92
C LEU A 42 32.01 16.77 9.83
N LEU A 43 30.76 16.79 10.24
CA LEU A 43 29.58 16.77 9.35
C LEU A 43 29.06 18.19 9.02
N GLN A 44 29.78 19.24 9.41
CA GLN A 44 29.37 20.64 9.30
C GLN A 44 28.07 20.96 10.06
N LEU A 45 27.81 20.22 11.14
CA LEU A 45 26.71 20.43 12.07
C LEU A 45 27.26 20.90 13.42
N ARG A 46 26.41 21.52 14.22
CA ARG A 46 26.76 21.88 15.60
C ARG A 46 25.65 21.58 16.55
N ILE A 47 26.00 21.31 17.79
CA ILE A 47 25.07 21.18 18.90
C ILE A 47 24.44 22.55 19.21
N GLN A 48 23.17 22.57 19.53
CA GLN A 48 22.47 23.75 19.99
C GLN A 48 22.59 23.86 21.53
N PRO A 49 23.41 24.80 22.06
CA PRO A 49 23.71 24.83 23.51
C PRO A 49 22.46 24.99 24.39
N GLU A 50 21.48 25.76 23.92
CA GLU A 50 20.24 26.06 24.66
C GLU A 50 19.33 24.83 24.82
N LYS A 51 19.49 23.83 23.92
CA LYS A 51 18.67 22.61 23.90
C LYS A 51 19.43 21.36 24.30
N THR A 52 20.75 21.49 24.54
CA THR A 52 21.61 20.39 24.92
C THR A 52 21.95 20.47 26.39
N ARG A 53 21.70 19.42 27.12
CA ARG A 53 21.99 19.37 28.55
C ARG A 53 22.31 17.95 29.00
N ILE A 54 23.16 17.87 30.04
CA ILE A 54 23.37 16.63 30.79
C ILE A 54 22.38 16.65 31.95
N THR A 55 21.53 15.65 32.04
CA THR A 55 20.49 15.51 33.06
C THR A 55 20.43 14.06 33.55
N ASN A 56 19.55 13.77 34.46
CA ASN A 56 19.24 12.42 34.91
C ASN A 56 17.71 12.22 34.97
N PHE A 57 17.25 11.01 35.19
CA PHE A 57 15.83 10.73 35.26
C PHE A 57 15.15 11.35 36.49
N THR A 58 15.90 11.58 37.57
CA THR A 58 15.33 12.21 38.79
C THR A 58 14.99 13.70 38.54
N ASP A 59 15.88 14.41 37.84
CA ASP A 59 15.69 15.82 37.50
C ASP A 59 14.69 15.99 36.33
N GLY A 60 14.48 14.93 35.58
CA GLY A 60 13.56 14.88 34.46
C GLY A 60 14.08 15.54 33.19
N PHE A 61 13.52 15.13 32.05
CA PHE A 61 13.78 15.75 30.75
C PHE A 61 12.62 15.53 29.78
N HIS A 62 12.51 16.42 28.82
CA HIS A 62 11.53 16.34 27.73
C HIS A 62 12.19 15.80 26.47
N PHE A 63 11.57 14.81 25.81
CA PHE A 63 12.04 14.25 24.54
C PHE A 63 10.86 13.78 23.68
N LEU A 64 10.77 14.25 22.44
CA LEU A 64 9.72 13.90 21.47
C LEU A 64 8.28 14.08 21.99
N GLY A 65 7.99 15.19 22.66
CA GLY A 65 6.65 15.44 23.20
C GLY A 65 6.31 14.63 24.46
N THR A 66 7.31 14.03 25.09
CA THR A 66 7.14 13.17 26.27
C THR A 66 8.06 13.63 27.38
N ASP A 67 7.51 13.78 28.59
CA ASP A 67 8.27 14.11 29.80
C ASP A 67 8.64 12.82 30.55
N PHE A 68 9.93 12.69 30.86
CA PHE A 68 10.51 11.60 31.62
C PHE A 68 10.93 12.14 32.99
N ILE A 69 10.25 11.73 34.07
CA ILE A 69 10.53 12.19 35.45
C ILE A 69 10.52 10.99 36.40
N GLY A 70 11.67 10.62 36.95
CA GLY A 70 11.80 9.48 37.82
C GLY A 70 11.39 8.17 37.13
N ASP A 71 10.43 7.48 37.72
CA ASP A 71 9.84 6.24 37.20
C ASP A 71 8.56 6.51 36.36
N THR A 72 8.22 7.78 36.11
CA THR A 72 6.98 8.16 35.41
C THR A 72 7.27 8.78 34.05
N VAL A 73 6.38 8.47 33.08
CA VAL A 73 6.43 8.98 31.71
C VAL A 73 5.09 9.65 31.43
N HIS A 74 5.10 10.95 31.13
CA HIS A 74 3.91 11.71 30.78
C HIS A 74 3.96 12.12 29.31
N SER A 75 3.02 11.64 28.49
CA SER A 75 2.87 12.00 27.08
C SER A 75 1.54 12.72 26.86
N GLU A 76 1.58 13.87 26.19
CA GLU A 76 0.34 14.63 25.89
C GLU A 76 -0.44 14.08 24.68
N THR A 77 0.12 13.21 23.83
CA THR A 77 -0.50 12.93 22.51
C THR A 77 -0.39 11.53 21.94
N VAL A 78 0.26 10.55 22.53
CA VAL A 78 0.39 9.19 21.93
C VAL A 78 0.28 8.12 22.99
N ASP A 79 -0.68 7.22 22.83
CA ASP A 79 -0.70 5.90 23.50
C ASP A 79 0.44 5.04 22.89
N LEU A 80 1.62 5.21 23.44
CA LEU A 80 2.77 4.37 23.17
C LEU A 80 2.57 3.11 24.02
N GLY A 81 2.13 2.02 23.38
CA GLY A 81 2.06 0.71 24.03
C GLY A 81 3.34 0.37 24.82
N PRO A 82 3.40 -0.68 25.62
CA PRO A 82 4.15 -0.78 26.85
C PRO A 82 5.60 -0.36 26.73
N LEU A 83 5.90 0.82 27.24
CA LEU A 83 7.22 1.43 27.47
C LEU A 83 7.99 0.76 28.61
N GLU A 84 7.56 -0.42 29.03
CA GLU A 84 8.20 -1.20 30.11
C GLU A 84 9.71 -1.42 29.90
N THR A 85 10.14 -1.49 28.64
CA THR A 85 11.56 -1.71 28.30
C THR A 85 12.41 -0.47 28.57
N LEU A 86 11.91 0.74 28.36
CA LEU A 86 12.62 1.98 28.65
C LEU A 86 12.62 2.28 30.16
N THR A 87 11.54 2.00 30.83
CA THR A 87 11.41 2.22 32.28
C THR A 87 12.30 1.29 33.10
N GLN A 88 12.51 0.04 32.65
CA GLN A 88 13.44 -0.88 33.28
C GLN A 88 14.91 -0.51 33.07
N LEU A 89 15.24 0.13 31.93
CA LEU A 89 16.58 0.64 31.65
C LEU A 89 16.87 1.96 32.38
N ALA A 90 15.84 2.70 32.78
CA ALA A 90 15.92 4.04 33.35
C ALA A 90 16.40 4.11 34.80
N LYS A 91 16.37 2.99 35.53
CA LYS A 91 16.59 2.99 37.00
C LYS A 91 17.99 3.33 37.50
N ALA A 92 18.98 3.58 36.61
CA ALA A 92 20.37 3.74 37.06
C ALA A 92 21.27 4.69 36.25
N VAL A 93 20.77 5.58 35.37
CA VAL A 93 21.68 6.16 34.34
C VAL A 93 21.46 7.66 34.10
N PRO A 94 22.53 8.52 34.13
CA PRO A 94 22.49 9.89 33.61
C PRO A 94 22.24 9.91 32.09
N VAL A 95 21.56 10.96 31.61
CA VAL A 95 21.13 11.09 30.20
C VAL A 95 21.68 12.37 29.62
N MET A 96 22.30 12.32 28.43
CA MET A 96 22.63 13.46 27.61
C MET A 96 21.57 13.64 26.52
N VAL A 97 20.93 14.80 26.50
CA VAL A 97 19.94 15.19 25.46
C VAL A 97 20.55 16.28 24.59
N THR A 98 20.48 16.13 23.26
CA THR A 98 21.00 17.13 22.33
C THR A 98 20.18 17.21 21.04
N MET A 99 20.06 18.44 20.51
CA MET A 99 19.40 18.75 19.24
C MET A 99 20.40 19.47 18.33
N PRO A 100 20.97 18.83 17.29
CA PRO A 100 21.87 19.48 16.35
C PRO A 100 21.13 20.38 15.35
N THR A 101 21.74 21.51 14.98
CA THR A 101 21.23 22.41 13.95
C THR A 101 22.29 22.59 12.86
N PRO A 102 21.91 22.69 11.55
CA PRO A 102 22.86 22.99 10.48
C PRO A 102 23.56 24.33 10.72
N GLN A 103 24.87 24.38 10.54
CA GLN A 103 25.59 25.65 10.48
C GLN A 103 25.12 26.39 9.24
N ALA A 104 24.53 27.57 9.41
CA ALA A 104 24.36 28.50 8.31
C ALA A 104 25.74 28.86 7.77
N ALA A 105 26.05 28.42 6.55
CA ALA A 105 27.26 28.84 5.86
C ALA A 105 27.22 30.36 5.73
N ALA A 106 28.12 31.04 6.41
CA ALA A 106 28.31 32.46 6.22
C ALA A 106 28.86 32.64 4.81
N HIS A 107 27.99 32.96 3.87
CA HIS A 107 28.38 33.43 2.56
C HIS A 107 29.03 34.82 2.73
N THR A 108 30.34 34.86 2.90
CA THR A 108 31.15 36.04 2.62
C THR A 108 31.16 36.20 1.11
N ASN A 109 30.38 37.17 0.65
CA ASN A 109 30.33 37.59 -0.73
C ASN A 109 31.65 38.32 -1.08
N PRO A 110 32.50 37.80 -1.99
CA PRO A 110 33.60 38.60 -2.50
C PRO A 110 33.02 39.61 -3.50
N GLN A 111 33.24 40.87 -3.24
CA GLN A 111 32.90 42.00 -4.09
C GLN A 111 33.38 41.75 -5.53
N ALA A 112 32.44 41.71 -6.47
CA ALA A 112 32.71 41.76 -7.88
C ALA A 112 32.96 43.23 -8.30
N PRO A 113 33.94 43.51 -9.16
CA PRO A 113 34.16 44.85 -9.67
C PRO A 113 33.09 45.22 -10.70
N ASN A 114 32.55 46.40 -10.49
CA ASN A 114 31.61 47.11 -11.32
C ASN A 114 32.16 47.32 -12.75
N LYS A 115 31.52 46.82 -13.78
CA LYS A 115 31.66 47.26 -15.16
C LYS A 115 30.29 47.41 -15.81
N ASN A 116 30.00 48.63 -16.24
CA ASN A 116 28.80 49.05 -16.97
C ASN A 116 28.60 48.27 -18.29
N PRO A 117 27.37 48.18 -18.77
CA PRO A 117 27.00 47.38 -19.93
C PRO A 117 27.23 48.12 -21.25
N PRO A 118 27.49 47.43 -22.34
CA PRO A 118 27.19 47.91 -23.67
C PRO A 118 25.78 47.46 -24.11
N SER A 119 25.21 48.32 -24.90
CA SER A 119 23.90 48.37 -25.50
C SER A 119 23.62 47.24 -26.50
N ALA A 120 22.36 46.83 -26.47
CA ALA A 120 21.44 46.49 -27.57
C ALA A 120 21.88 45.58 -28.74
N ASP A 121 20.96 44.67 -29.04
CA ASP A 121 20.70 43.97 -30.30
C ASP A 121 21.59 42.76 -30.62
N GLU A 122 21.20 41.62 -30.09
CA GLU A 122 21.32 40.33 -30.80
C GLU A 122 20.18 39.41 -30.31
N GLU A 123 19.44 38.88 -31.27
CA GLU A 123 18.33 37.93 -31.11
C GLU A 123 18.80 36.68 -30.37
N GLU A 124 18.34 36.48 -29.15
CA GLU A 124 18.50 35.20 -28.46
C GLU A 124 17.53 34.18 -29.07
N ASP A 125 18.04 33.31 -29.91
CA ASP A 125 17.42 32.02 -30.22
C ASP A 125 17.21 31.26 -28.92
N GLU A 126 15.97 31.22 -28.45
CA GLU A 126 15.52 30.42 -27.34
C GLU A 126 15.75 28.95 -27.70
N VAL A 127 16.83 28.36 -27.22
CA VAL A 127 17.05 26.91 -27.23
C VAL A 127 16.02 26.32 -26.26
N ILE A 128 14.80 26.10 -26.75
CA ILE A 128 13.81 25.24 -26.11
C ILE A 128 14.46 23.86 -26.04
N ALA A 129 15.01 23.52 -24.87
CA ALA A 129 15.39 22.15 -24.58
C ALA A 129 14.16 21.28 -24.85
N SER A 130 14.18 20.57 -25.99
CA SER A 130 13.15 19.63 -26.36
C SER A 130 13.08 18.58 -25.26
N VAL A 131 12.05 18.71 -24.38
CA VAL A 131 11.65 17.66 -23.49
C VAL A 131 11.25 16.50 -24.40
N THR A 132 12.16 15.54 -24.54
CA THR A 132 11.85 14.28 -25.23
C THR A 132 10.62 13.70 -24.56
N PRO A 133 9.51 13.47 -25.29
CA PRO A 133 8.32 12.87 -24.69
C PRO A 133 8.75 11.52 -24.11
N ILE A 134 8.46 11.30 -22.83
CA ILE A 134 8.61 9.98 -22.20
C ILE A 134 7.86 9.00 -23.12
N PRO A 135 8.50 7.94 -23.64
CA PRO A 135 7.86 7.04 -24.57
C PRO A 135 6.61 6.48 -23.88
N SER A 136 5.44 6.77 -24.45
CA SER A 136 4.18 6.16 -24.07
C SER A 136 4.42 4.66 -23.90
N LYS A 137 3.97 4.07 -22.78
CA LYS A 137 4.11 2.64 -22.48
C LYS A 137 3.79 1.86 -23.75
N LYS A 138 4.82 1.38 -24.47
CA LYS A 138 4.63 0.52 -25.65
C LYS A 138 3.72 -0.61 -25.22
N ALA A 139 2.66 -0.86 -25.97
CA ALA A 139 1.78 -2.01 -25.76
C ALA A 139 2.67 -3.27 -25.81
N ARG A 140 3.07 -3.76 -24.65
CA ARG A 140 3.96 -4.91 -24.50
C ARG A 140 3.08 -6.15 -24.47
N THR A 141 3.19 -7.00 -25.46
CA THR A 141 2.38 -8.22 -25.69
C THR A 141 2.76 -9.41 -24.81
N ALA A 142 3.85 -9.34 -24.04
CA ALA A 142 4.29 -10.44 -23.19
C ALA A 142 3.54 -10.44 -21.83
N ALA A 143 3.17 -11.62 -21.34
CA ALA A 143 2.63 -11.79 -19.98
C ALA A 143 3.66 -11.27 -18.96
N ARG A 144 3.22 -10.37 -18.11
CA ARG A 144 4.02 -9.79 -17.05
C ARG A 144 3.56 -10.32 -15.71
N HIS A 145 4.44 -10.32 -14.73
CA HIS A 145 4.23 -10.94 -13.45
C HIS A 145 4.46 -9.94 -12.31
N THR A 146 3.77 -10.15 -11.21
CA THR A 146 4.08 -9.46 -9.96
C THR A 146 5.17 -10.25 -9.23
N LEU A 147 6.23 -9.55 -8.82
CA LEU A 147 7.27 -10.13 -7.98
C LEU A 147 6.93 -9.91 -6.51
N TYR A 148 6.72 -10.99 -5.78
CA TYR A 148 6.51 -10.95 -4.33
C TYR A 148 7.80 -11.34 -3.61
N VAL A 149 8.36 -10.44 -2.82
CA VAL A 149 9.53 -10.71 -1.97
C VAL A 149 9.06 -10.68 -0.51
N VAL A 150 9.04 -11.85 0.10
CA VAL A 150 8.55 -12.03 1.48
C VAL A 150 9.67 -12.46 2.45
N GLU A 151 10.85 -12.74 1.93
CA GLU A 151 12.00 -13.23 2.68
C GLU A 151 12.65 -12.07 3.44
N GLN A 152 12.72 -12.20 4.78
CA GLN A 152 13.26 -11.16 5.66
C GLN A 152 14.76 -11.03 5.49
N GLY A 153 15.29 -9.79 5.43
CA GLY A 153 16.71 -9.54 5.23
C GLY A 153 17.21 -9.81 3.80
N ALA A 154 16.32 -10.13 2.85
CA ALA A 154 16.72 -10.30 1.47
C ALA A 154 17.27 -9.01 0.87
N LEU A 155 18.34 -9.12 0.09
CA LEU A 155 18.90 -8.04 -0.72
C LEU A 155 18.38 -8.19 -2.14
N VAL A 156 17.66 -7.17 -2.63
CA VAL A 156 17.09 -7.13 -3.96
C VAL A 156 17.84 -6.07 -4.77
N GLY A 157 18.55 -6.52 -5.79
CA GLY A 157 19.40 -5.67 -6.61
C GLY A 157 19.17 -5.86 -8.10
N LEU A 158 19.93 -5.11 -8.89
CA LEU A 158 19.92 -5.21 -10.35
C LEU A 158 21.32 -5.62 -10.85
N ARG A 159 21.39 -6.58 -11.77
CA ARG A 159 22.61 -6.97 -12.47
C ARG A 159 22.29 -7.34 -13.93
N ALA A 160 22.89 -6.66 -14.88
CA ALA A 160 22.71 -6.91 -16.31
C ALA A 160 21.23 -7.04 -16.77
N GLY A 161 20.37 -6.06 -16.35
CA GLY A 161 18.94 -6.05 -16.71
C GLY A 161 18.10 -7.13 -16.03
N ARG A 162 18.63 -7.75 -14.98
CA ARG A 162 17.94 -8.79 -14.20
C ARG A 162 17.85 -8.39 -12.73
N ILE A 163 16.69 -8.58 -12.15
CA ILE A 163 16.49 -8.49 -10.71
C ILE A 163 17.15 -9.69 -10.06
N VAL A 164 18.03 -9.46 -9.09
CA VAL A 164 18.75 -10.50 -8.36
C VAL A 164 18.34 -10.42 -6.89
N ILE A 165 17.81 -11.52 -6.36
CA ILE A 165 17.42 -11.66 -4.97
C ILE A 165 18.47 -12.51 -4.26
N ARG A 166 19.10 -11.96 -3.21
CA ARG A 166 20.07 -12.63 -2.36
C ARG A 166 19.58 -12.68 -0.93
N HIS A 167 19.86 -13.78 -0.28
CA HIS A 167 19.60 -13.95 1.14
C HIS A 167 20.76 -14.73 1.76
N GLU A 168 21.26 -14.28 2.92
CA GLU A 168 22.44 -14.87 3.59
C GLU A 168 23.66 -15.00 2.65
N GLY A 169 23.91 -13.99 1.82
CA GLY A 169 25.02 -13.96 0.88
C GLY A 169 24.86 -14.85 -0.37
N LYS A 170 23.82 -15.68 -0.44
CA LYS A 170 23.55 -16.59 -1.57
C LYS A 170 22.50 -16.00 -2.51
N GLU A 171 22.73 -16.15 -3.81
CA GLU A 171 21.74 -15.81 -4.83
C GLU A 171 20.62 -16.86 -4.82
N LYS A 172 19.40 -16.44 -4.51
CA LYS A 172 18.19 -17.30 -4.43
C LYS A 172 17.43 -17.33 -5.74
N GLN A 173 17.33 -16.16 -6.40
CA GLN A 173 16.54 -16.04 -7.62
C GLN A 173 17.06 -14.90 -8.50
N THR A 174 16.94 -15.09 -9.80
CA THR A 174 17.26 -14.06 -10.81
C THR A 174 16.17 -14.02 -11.88
N LEU A 175 15.61 -12.83 -12.12
CA LEU A 175 14.48 -12.62 -13.01
C LEU A 175 14.77 -11.47 -13.99
N PRO A 176 14.39 -11.57 -15.28
CA PRO A 176 14.48 -10.44 -16.20
C PRO A 176 13.53 -9.32 -15.76
N ILE A 177 14.05 -8.08 -15.63
CA ILE A 177 13.25 -6.94 -15.16
C ILE A 177 12.05 -6.63 -16.06
N HIS A 178 12.19 -6.77 -17.39
CA HIS A 178 11.14 -6.49 -18.36
C HIS A 178 9.92 -7.43 -18.28
N ARG A 179 10.01 -8.53 -17.51
CA ARG A 179 8.89 -9.44 -17.24
C ARG A 179 8.09 -9.07 -16.00
N ILE A 180 8.48 -8.02 -15.31
CA ILE A 180 7.84 -7.60 -14.05
C ILE A 180 7.02 -6.33 -14.30
N ASP A 181 5.78 -6.30 -13.80
CA ASP A 181 4.91 -5.13 -13.77
C ASP A 181 4.90 -4.46 -12.40
N GLN A 182 4.96 -5.27 -11.36
CA GLN A 182 4.84 -4.83 -9.99
C GLN A 182 5.79 -5.60 -9.10
N MET A 183 6.32 -4.93 -8.08
CA MET A 183 7.13 -5.53 -7.03
C MET A 183 6.46 -5.29 -5.68
N HIS A 184 6.16 -6.35 -4.95
CA HIS A 184 5.60 -6.30 -3.61
C HIS A 184 6.61 -6.83 -2.61
N LEU A 185 7.05 -5.98 -1.73
CA LEU A 185 8.00 -6.26 -0.66
C LEU A 185 7.22 -6.40 0.65
N SER A 186 7.47 -7.46 1.41
CA SER A 186 6.76 -7.69 2.69
C SER A 186 7.76 -7.88 3.81
N GLY A 187 7.82 -6.91 4.73
CA GLY A 187 8.78 -6.86 5.83
C GLY A 187 10.07 -6.13 5.47
N ASN A 188 11.19 -6.55 6.06
CA ASN A 188 12.48 -5.86 5.95
C ASN A 188 13.34 -6.44 4.82
N GLN A 189 13.42 -5.74 3.70
CA GLN A 189 14.35 -6.04 2.59
C GLN A 189 15.27 -4.85 2.33
N LEU A 190 16.42 -5.11 1.73
CA LEU A 190 17.36 -4.10 1.26
C LEU A 190 17.25 -3.96 -0.25
N LEU A 191 17.05 -2.73 -0.73
CA LEU A 191 16.92 -2.42 -2.15
C LEU A 191 18.11 -1.61 -2.65
N SER A 192 18.65 -1.97 -3.81
CA SER A 192 19.64 -1.12 -4.45
C SER A 192 18.97 0.05 -5.18
N THR A 193 19.59 1.23 -5.12
CA THR A 193 19.13 2.42 -5.86
C THR A 193 19.13 2.22 -7.38
N ALA A 194 20.03 1.39 -7.89
CA ALA A 194 20.07 1.01 -9.31
C ALA A 194 18.78 0.24 -9.71
N LEU A 195 18.30 -0.66 -8.85
CA LEU A 195 17.04 -1.36 -9.06
C LEU A 195 15.86 -0.38 -9.09
N LEU A 196 15.80 0.55 -8.14
CA LEU A 196 14.71 1.53 -8.05
C LEU A 196 14.64 2.42 -9.29
N ARG A 197 15.79 2.91 -9.79
CA ARG A 197 15.85 3.66 -11.05
C ARG A 197 15.34 2.85 -12.23
N SER A 198 15.77 1.59 -12.35
CA SER A 198 15.31 0.72 -13.41
C SER A 198 13.83 0.34 -13.29
N CYS A 199 13.30 0.20 -12.08
CA CYS A 199 11.86 0.05 -11.87
C CYS A 199 11.09 1.25 -12.42
N ARG A 200 11.55 2.48 -12.14
CA ARG A 200 10.97 3.70 -12.71
C ARG A 200 11.01 3.67 -14.25
N ASP A 201 12.19 3.42 -14.82
CA ASP A 201 12.40 3.45 -16.29
C ASP A 201 11.57 2.39 -17.02
N GLU A 202 11.32 1.25 -16.38
CA GLU A 202 10.45 0.18 -16.88
C GLU A 202 8.97 0.37 -16.49
N GLY A 203 8.64 1.38 -15.67
CA GLY A 203 7.29 1.62 -15.17
C GLY A 203 6.77 0.51 -14.25
N ILE A 204 7.66 -0.05 -13.43
CA ILE A 204 7.35 -1.08 -12.43
C ILE A 204 6.94 -0.39 -11.14
N GLU A 205 5.72 -0.65 -10.68
CA GLU A 205 5.22 -0.16 -9.39
C GLU A 205 5.87 -0.95 -8.24
N VAL A 206 6.40 -0.24 -7.24
CA VAL A 206 7.03 -0.87 -6.07
C VAL A 206 6.23 -0.55 -4.81
N PHE A 207 5.72 -1.60 -4.16
CA PHE A 207 4.95 -1.52 -2.92
C PHE A 207 5.71 -2.17 -1.79
N VAL A 208 5.70 -1.53 -0.62
CA VAL A 208 6.23 -2.10 0.62
C VAL A 208 5.07 -2.28 1.59
N SER A 209 5.06 -3.39 2.29
CA SER A 209 4.07 -3.71 3.32
C SER A 209 4.75 -4.30 4.55
N ASP A 210 4.14 -4.11 5.70
CA ASP A 210 4.52 -4.85 6.89
C ASP A 210 4.22 -6.36 6.75
N LEU A 211 4.68 -7.17 7.70
CA LEU A 211 4.45 -8.62 7.69
C LEU A 211 2.96 -9.04 7.70
N PRO A 212 2.03 -8.30 8.34
CA PRO A 212 0.60 -8.59 8.23
C PRO A 212 -0.01 -8.29 6.87
N GLY A 213 0.74 -7.65 5.94
CA GLY A 213 0.28 -7.38 4.58
C GLY A 213 -0.48 -6.08 4.39
N LYS A 214 -0.43 -5.17 5.38
CA LYS A 214 -0.88 -3.79 5.21
C LYS A 214 0.15 -3.06 4.35
N CYS A 215 -0.27 -2.52 3.21
CA CYS A 215 0.61 -1.70 2.36
C CYS A 215 0.84 -0.35 3.04
N ASP A 216 2.08 -0.06 3.41
CA ASP A 216 2.45 1.13 4.14
C ASP A 216 3.11 2.18 3.24
N LEU A 217 3.78 1.74 2.18
CA LEU A 217 4.57 2.60 1.32
C LEU A 217 4.46 2.18 -0.15
N ARG A 218 4.37 3.17 -1.03
CA ARG A 218 4.65 3.04 -2.46
C ARG A 218 5.85 3.91 -2.79
N ILE A 219 6.78 3.39 -3.57
CA ILE A 219 7.89 4.18 -4.12
C ILE A 219 7.41 4.81 -5.41
N ASP A 220 7.34 6.14 -5.42
CA ASP A 220 6.86 6.93 -6.54
C ASP A 220 8.01 7.64 -7.26
N ASP A 221 7.80 7.97 -8.53
CA ASP A 221 8.71 8.84 -9.25
C ASP A 221 8.18 10.29 -9.28
N LEU A 222 9.07 11.23 -9.52
CA LEU A 222 8.73 12.65 -9.63
C LEU A 222 8.34 13.05 -11.06
N SER A 223 8.38 12.11 -12.00
CA SER A 223 8.08 12.34 -13.41
C SER A 223 6.62 11.97 -13.70
N GLY A 224 5.83 12.93 -14.08
CA GLY A 224 4.53 12.68 -14.68
C GLY A 224 3.35 12.67 -13.71
N ILE A 225 3.14 13.77 -13.03
CA ILE A 225 1.86 14.05 -12.39
C ILE A 225 0.85 14.30 -13.51
N GLY A 226 -0.13 13.43 -13.68
CA GLY A 226 -1.25 13.63 -14.61
C GLY A 226 -2.18 14.75 -14.11
N ILE A 227 -1.73 16.01 -14.23
CA ILE A 227 -2.44 17.19 -13.69
C ILE A 227 -3.88 17.24 -14.19
N ASP A 228 -4.10 16.96 -15.50
CA ASP A 228 -5.45 16.96 -16.08
C ASP A 228 -6.34 15.88 -15.46
N THR A 229 -5.78 14.70 -15.18
CA THR A 229 -6.53 13.61 -14.54
C THR A 229 -6.87 13.95 -13.10
N LEU A 230 -5.91 14.45 -12.34
CA LEU A 230 -6.13 14.89 -10.96
C LEU A 230 -7.10 16.07 -10.88
N GLY A 231 -6.92 17.08 -11.72
CA GLY A 231 -7.83 18.23 -11.81
C GLY A 231 -9.25 17.80 -12.12
N GLY A 232 -9.43 16.96 -13.14
CA GLY A 232 -10.74 16.39 -13.50
C GLY A 232 -11.35 15.57 -12.36
N GLN A 233 -10.56 14.78 -11.65
CA GLN A 233 -11.02 14.00 -10.50
C GLN A 233 -11.48 14.91 -9.34
N PHE A 234 -10.76 16.00 -9.05
CA PHE A 234 -11.20 16.98 -8.04
C PHE A 234 -12.49 17.68 -8.44
N HIS A 235 -12.58 18.18 -9.67
CA HIS A 235 -13.81 18.83 -10.18
C HIS A 235 -15.02 17.89 -10.24
N SER A 236 -14.79 16.58 -10.44
CA SER A 236 -15.88 15.61 -10.42
C SER A 236 -16.57 15.51 -9.06
N GLN A 237 -15.86 15.87 -7.97
CA GLN A 237 -16.44 15.84 -6.62
C GLN A 237 -17.52 16.90 -6.40
N GLU A 238 -17.57 17.91 -7.25
CA GLU A 238 -18.61 18.95 -7.27
C GLU A 238 -19.83 18.54 -8.09
N LYS A 239 -19.80 17.34 -8.70
CA LYS A 239 -20.87 16.80 -9.56
C LYS A 239 -21.52 15.57 -8.92
N PRO A 240 -22.40 15.74 -7.92
CA PRO A 240 -23.01 14.63 -7.18
C PRO A 240 -23.78 13.65 -8.07
N GLU A 241 -24.38 14.14 -9.17
CA GLU A 241 -25.11 13.31 -10.13
C GLU A 241 -24.18 12.35 -10.88
N LEU A 242 -23.01 12.83 -11.34
CA LEU A 242 -21.99 12.01 -11.98
C LEU A 242 -21.46 10.93 -11.02
N LEU A 243 -21.22 11.30 -9.75
CA LEU A 243 -20.74 10.36 -8.74
C LEU A 243 -21.81 9.30 -8.44
N LEU A 244 -23.08 9.71 -8.29
CA LEU A 244 -24.17 8.77 -8.03
C LEU A 244 -24.37 7.81 -9.19
N GLU A 245 -24.36 8.30 -10.43
CA GLU A 245 -24.46 7.48 -11.64
C GLU A 245 -23.33 6.45 -11.70
N THR A 246 -22.09 6.89 -11.50
CA THR A 246 -20.93 6.00 -11.51
C THR A 246 -21.01 4.96 -10.38
N ALA A 247 -21.42 5.37 -9.18
CA ALA A 247 -21.63 4.47 -8.06
C ALA A 247 -22.70 3.40 -8.34
N ARG A 248 -23.81 3.77 -9.01
CA ARG A 248 -24.84 2.82 -9.45
C ARG A 248 -24.27 1.72 -10.35
N HIS A 249 -23.43 2.08 -11.32
CA HIS A 249 -22.79 1.14 -12.22
C HIS A 249 -21.80 0.23 -11.48
N ILE A 250 -20.97 0.76 -10.57
CA ILE A 250 -20.05 -0.04 -9.74
C ILE A 250 -20.83 -1.07 -8.91
N VAL A 251 -21.87 -0.65 -8.20
CA VAL A 251 -22.68 -1.56 -7.35
C VAL A 251 -23.44 -2.58 -8.19
N GLN A 252 -24.00 -2.15 -9.32
CA GLN A 252 -24.66 -3.03 -10.29
C GLN A 252 -23.70 -4.12 -10.79
N GLY A 253 -22.47 -3.72 -11.19
CA GLY A 253 -21.42 -4.64 -11.64
C GLY A 253 -21.01 -5.64 -10.55
N LYS A 254 -20.83 -5.16 -9.31
CA LYS A 254 -20.59 -6.02 -8.14
C LYS A 254 -21.68 -7.09 -7.98
N ILE A 255 -22.96 -6.69 -8.00
CA ILE A 255 -24.08 -7.62 -7.82
C ILE A 255 -24.16 -8.61 -8.98
N ALA A 256 -23.97 -8.14 -10.22
CA ALA A 256 -23.96 -8.97 -11.42
C ALA A 256 -22.87 -10.05 -11.35
N ASN A 257 -21.66 -9.66 -10.94
CA ASN A 257 -20.53 -10.56 -10.80
C ASN A 257 -20.74 -11.60 -9.67
N SER A 258 -21.25 -11.15 -8.52
CA SER A 258 -21.59 -12.00 -7.38
C SER A 258 -22.63 -13.06 -7.78
N ARG A 259 -23.70 -12.62 -8.45
CA ARG A 259 -24.75 -13.49 -8.99
C ARG A 259 -24.19 -14.53 -9.98
N THR A 260 -23.34 -14.09 -10.90
CA THR A 260 -22.71 -14.98 -11.91
C THR A 260 -21.78 -16.01 -11.26
N VAL A 261 -21.05 -15.64 -10.21
CA VAL A 261 -20.21 -16.60 -9.45
C VAL A 261 -21.05 -17.68 -8.80
N LEU A 262 -22.15 -17.33 -8.12
CA LEU A 262 -23.06 -18.31 -7.51
C LEU A 262 -23.70 -19.22 -8.57
N ARG A 263 -24.21 -18.65 -9.65
CA ARG A 263 -24.82 -19.40 -10.76
C ARG A 263 -23.84 -20.41 -11.36
N LYS A 264 -22.60 -20.00 -11.66
CA LYS A 264 -21.58 -20.91 -12.21
C LYS A 264 -21.15 -21.99 -11.23
N ALA A 265 -21.06 -21.66 -9.94
CA ALA A 265 -20.76 -22.66 -8.92
C ALA A 265 -21.91 -23.69 -8.76
N ASN A 266 -23.15 -23.27 -9.01
CA ASN A 266 -24.33 -24.11 -8.91
C ASN A 266 -24.58 -25.02 -10.13
N LEU A 267 -24.03 -24.72 -11.30
CA LEU A 267 -24.22 -25.50 -12.54
C LEU A 267 -23.96 -27.01 -12.35
N ARG A 268 -22.96 -27.37 -11.54
CA ARG A 268 -22.59 -28.76 -11.27
C ARG A 268 -23.30 -29.34 -10.05
N ARG A 269 -23.82 -28.51 -9.14
CA ARG A 269 -24.40 -28.90 -7.86
C ARG A 269 -25.93 -29.07 -7.94
N GLN A 270 -26.56 -28.29 -8.83
CA GLN A 270 -28.02 -28.27 -9.04
C GLN A 270 -28.81 -28.07 -7.73
N ASN A 271 -28.27 -27.23 -6.82
CA ASN A 271 -28.88 -26.90 -5.54
C ASN A 271 -30.01 -25.88 -5.76
N GLU A 272 -31.24 -26.23 -5.35
CA GLU A 272 -32.44 -25.40 -5.53
C GLU A 272 -32.38 -24.11 -4.70
N ASP A 273 -31.85 -24.15 -3.46
CA ASP A 273 -31.72 -22.99 -2.61
C ASP A 273 -30.79 -21.95 -3.25
N LEU A 274 -29.69 -22.39 -3.89
CA LEU A 274 -28.81 -21.50 -4.64
C LEU A 274 -29.48 -20.90 -5.87
N SER A 275 -30.33 -21.72 -6.56
CA SER A 275 -31.08 -21.24 -7.72
C SER A 275 -32.12 -20.20 -7.32
N ALA A 276 -32.75 -20.35 -6.15
CA ALA A 276 -33.72 -19.40 -5.61
C ALA A 276 -33.14 -18.02 -5.34
N LEU A 277 -31.82 -17.88 -5.13
CA LEU A 277 -31.16 -16.59 -4.91
C LEU A 277 -30.95 -15.77 -6.19
N ASP A 278 -31.07 -16.39 -7.37
CA ASP A 278 -30.78 -15.70 -8.65
C ASP A 278 -31.76 -14.55 -8.92
N LEU A 279 -33.06 -14.78 -8.74
CA LEU A 279 -34.10 -13.76 -8.99
C LEU A 279 -34.00 -12.57 -8.02
N PRO A 280 -33.90 -12.74 -6.69
CA PRO A 280 -33.72 -11.63 -5.75
C PRO A 280 -32.46 -10.83 -6.01
N LEU A 281 -31.33 -11.48 -6.32
CA LEU A 281 -30.11 -10.78 -6.68
C LEU A 281 -30.25 -9.98 -7.98
N ARG A 282 -30.95 -10.51 -8.98
CA ARG A 282 -31.26 -9.78 -10.22
C ARG A 282 -32.12 -8.55 -9.94
N GLN A 283 -33.14 -8.66 -9.11
CA GLN A 283 -34.00 -7.53 -8.73
C GLN A 283 -33.19 -6.41 -8.04
N LEU A 284 -32.27 -6.78 -7.11
CA LEU A 284 -31.38 -5.83 -6.46
C LEU A 284 -30.35 -5.20 -7.44
N GLN A 285 -29.85 -5.97 -8.41
CA GLN A 285 -29.01 -5.47 -9.49
C GLN A 285 -29.73 -4.39 -10.32
N GLU A 286 -30.98 -4.62 -10.67
CA GLU A 286 -31.82 -3.66 -11.41
C GLU A 286 -32.20 -2.44 -10.55
N ALA A 287 -32.47 -2.64 -9.25
CA ALA A 287 -32.76 -1.57 -8.31
C ALA A 287 -31.55 -0.65 -8.08
N ALA A 288 -30.32 -1.17 -8.13
CA ALA A 288 -29.12 -0.37 -7.99
C ALA A 288 -29.02 0.75 -9.02
N LEU A 289 -29.38 0.49 -10.27
CA LEU A 289 -29.39 1.49 -11.35
C LEU A 289 -30.45 2.58 -11.14
N ARG A 290 -31.50 2.33 -10.35
CA ARG A 290 -32.60 3.25 -10.08
C ARG A 290 -32.50 3.97 -8.75
N SER A 291 -31.47 3.70 -7.94
CA SER A 291 -31.32 4.32 -6.62
C SER A 291 -31.19 5.85 -6.73
N ALA A 292 -32.00 6.59 -6.01
CA ALA A 292 -31.97 8.05 -6.04
C ALA A 292 -30.85 8.67 -5.19
N THR A 293 -30.25 7.89 -4.26
CA THR A 293 -29.23 8.39 -3.32
C THR A 293 -28.15 7.35 -3.06
N LEU A 294 -26.98 7.81 -2.65
CA LEU A 294 -25.89 6.90 -2.24
C LEU A 294 -26.28 6.05 -1.00
N ASP A 295 -27.08 6.55 -0.09
CA ASP A 295 -27.55 5.79 1.08
C ASP A 295 -28.54 4.70 0.70
N GLY A 296 -29.46 4.98 -0.20
CA GLY A 296 -30.34 3.97 -0.78
C GLY A 296 -29.54 2.88 -1.50
N LEU A 297 -28.50 3.29 -2.24
CA LEU A 297 -27.59 2.39 -2.94
C LEU A 297 -26.81 1.48 -1.95
N ARG A 298 -26.37 2.03 -0.80
CA ARG A 298 -25.74 1.23 0.28
C ARG A 298 -26.68 0.20 0.87
N GLY A 299 -27.96 0.55 1.03
CA GLY A 299 -29.00 -0.39 1.48
C GLY A 299 -29.19 -1.56 0.49
N ILE A 300 -29.26 -1.27 -0.82
CA ILE A 300 -29.35 -2.27 -1.88
C ILE A 300 -28.12 -3.17 -1.90
N GLU A 301 -26.93 -2.58 -1.84
CA GLU A 301 -25.66 -3.32 -1.78
C GLU A 301 -25.59 -4.26 -0.57
N GLY A 302 -25.97 -3.76 0.62
CA GLY A 302 -26.03 -4.56 1.84
C GLY A 302 -26.99 -5.72 1.75
N GLY A 303 -28.18 -5.52 1.17
CA GLY A 303 -29.15 -6.57 0.88
C GLY A 303 -28.60 -7.63 -0.07
N ALA A 304 -27.97 -7.19 -1.15
CA ALA A 304 -27.34 -8.10 -2.12
C ALA A 304 -26.17 -8.88 -1.52
N ALA A 305 -25.32 -8.22 -0.71
CA ALA A 305 -24.22 -8.87 -0.03
C ALA A 305 -24.69 -9.97 0.94
N ARG A 306 -25.79 -9.72 1.68
CA ARG A 306 -26.40 -10.74 2.57
C ARG A 306 -26.83 -11.98 1.78
N LEU A 307 -27.56 -11.81 0.69
CA LEU A 307 -28.00 -12.93 -0.16
C LEU A 307 -26.83 -13.65 -0.80
N TYR A 308 -25.84 -12.90 -1.28
CA TYR A 308 -24.63 -13.46 -1.85
C TYR A 308 -23.87 -14.34 -0.86
N TYR A 309 -23.62 -13.84 0.36
CA TYR A 309 -22.90 -14.62 1.36
C TYR A 309 -23.71 -15.77 1.95
N GLN A 310 -25.05 -15.71 1.92
CA GLN A 310 -25.91 -16.86 2.18
C GLN A 310 -25.63 -17.97 1.14
N GLY A 311 -25.66 -17.62 -0.15
CA GLY A 311 -25.34 -18.57 -1.22
C GLY A 311 -23.90 -19.06 -1.18
N PHE A 312 -22.95 -18.16 -0.88
CA PHE A 312 -21.54 -18.51 -0.74
C PHE A 312 -21.33 -19.52 0.40
N SER A 313 -22.04 -19.37 1.52
CA SER A 313 -22.00 -20.31 2.64
C SER A 313 -22.45 -21.72 2.23
N ALA A 314 -23.49 -21.83 1.42
CA ALA A 314 -23.96 -23.11 0.92
C ALA A 314 -22.97 -23.83 -0.01
N LEU A 315 -21.97 -23.10 -0.53
CA LEU A 315 -20.90 -23.66 -1.36
C LEU A 315 -19.71 -24.19 -0.55
N ILE A 316 -19.61 -23.79 0.73
CA ILE A 316 -18.50 -24.15 1.61
C ILE A 316 -18.78 -25.47 2.30
N ALA A 317 -17.79 -26.36 2.34
CA ALA A 317 -17.94 -27.64 3.02
C ALA A 317 -18.11 -27.45 4.54
N PRO A 318 -18.98 -28.25 5.21
CA PRO A 318 -19.25 -28.12 6.65
C PRO A 318 -18.01 -28.18 7.54
N ARG A 319 -16.97 -28.88 7.12
CA ARG A 319 -15.68 -28.97 7.86
C ARG A 319 -15.05 -27.61 8.16
N TRP A 320 -15.32 -26.58 7.36
CA TRP A 320 -14.78 -25.24 7.57
C TRP A 320 -15.56 -24.41 8.60
N ALA A 321 -16.70 -24.91 9.09
CA ALA A 321 -17.55 -24.30 10.13
C ALA A 321 -17.70 -22.77 9.98
N TRP A 322 -17.93 -22.30 8.75
CA TRP A 322 -17.93 -20.86 8.46
C TRP A 322 -19.21 -20.17 8.98
N PRO A 323 -19.09 -19.22 9.92
CA PRO A 323 -20.25 -18.54 10.50
C PRO A 323 -20.80 -17.41 9.62
N GLY A 324 -20.21 -17.18 8.46
CA GLY A 324 -20.51 -16.06 7.57
C GLY A 324 -19.37 -15.04 7.49
N ARG A 325 -19.59 -13.97 6.70
CA ARG A 325 -18.56 -12.94 6.49
C ARG A 325 -18.38 -12.11 7.76
N SER A 326 -17.21 -12.22 8.40
CA SER A 326 -16.79 -11.38 9.50
C SER A 326 -15.82 -10.28 9.01
N ARG A 327 -15.83 -9.15 9.72
CA ARG A 327 -14.86 -8.08 9.49
C ARG A 327 -13.58 -8.35 10.29
N ARG A 328 -12.56 -7.49 10.12
CA ARG A 328 -11.26 -7.60 10.79
C ARG A 328 -11.38 -7.63 12.31
N PRO A 329 -10.61 -8.49 12.97
CA PRO A 329 -9.73 -9.54 12.41
C PRO A 329 -10.53 -10.76 11.90
N PRO A 330 -10.02 -11.52 10.90
CA PRO A 330 -10.65 -12.77 10.48
C PRO A 330 -10.44 -13.84 11.57
N ARG A 331 -11.51 -14.52 11.99
CA ARG A 331 -11.47 -15.49 13.10
C ARG A 331 -11.54 -16.96 12.66
N ASP A 332 -11.66 -17.19 11.37
CA ASP A 332 -11.81 -18.51 10.76
C ASP A 332 -11.05 -18.61 9.43
N PRO A 333 -10.78 -19.83 8.94
CA PRO A 333 -10.04 -20.09 7.71
C PRO A 333 -10.58 -19.36 6.49
N VAL A 334 -11.92 -19.36 6.31
CA VAL A 334 -12.56 -18.76 5.13
C VAL A 334 -12.38 -17.24 5.13
N ASN A 335 -12.66 -16.60 6.26
CA ASN A 335 -12.46 -15.16 6.39
C ASN A 335 -10.98 -14.76 6.31
N ALA A 336 -10.05 -15.63 6.74
CA ALA A 336 -8.61 -15.41 6.59
C ALA A 336 -8.21 -15.41 5.11
N LEU A 337 -8.64 -16.41 4.32
CA LEU A 337 -8.39 -16.48 2.89
C LEU A 337 -8.99 -15.30 2.14
N LEU A 338 -10.26 -14.96 2.40
CA LEU A 338 -10.94 -13.82 1.78
C LEU A 338 -10.22 -12.49 2.10
N SER A 339 -9.87 -12.28 3.38
CA SER A 339 -9.22 -11.03 3.80
C SER A 339 -7.83 -10.86 3.20
N TYR A 340 -7.04 -11.94 3.17
CA TYR A 340 -5.72 -11.94 2.54
C TYR A 340 -5.82 -11.71 1.03
N GLY A 341 -6.71 -12.44 0.36
CA GLY A 341 -6.94 -12.31 -1.08
C GLY A 341 -7.40 -10.90 -1.47
N TYR A 342 -8.33 -10.30 -0.71
CA TYR A 342 -8.75 -8.92 -0.94
C TYR A 342 -7.59 -7.93 -0.74
N GLY A 343 -6.70 -8.17 0.22
CA GLY A 343 -5.51 -7.35 0.39
C GLY A 343 -4.56 -7.41 -0.81
N VAL A 344 -4.42 -8.58 -1.43
CA VAL A 344 -3.60 -8.75 -2.65
C VAL A 344 -4.26 -8.08 -3.86
N LEU A 345 -5.57 -8.27 -4.05
CA LEU A 345 -6.33 -7.61 -5.12
C LEU A 345 -6.29 -6.09 -4.98
N TYR A 346 -6.48 -5.60 -3.78
CA TYR A 346 -6.45 -4.17 -3.47
C TYR A 346 -5.16 -3.49 -3.93
N ARG A 347 -3.99 -4.11 -3.73
CA ARG A 347 -2.71 -3.59 -4.20
C ARG A 347 -2.63 -3.50 -5.72
N ASN A 348 -3.18 -4.50 -6.43
CA ASN A 348 -3.25 -4.47 -7.88
C ASN A 348 -4.15 -3.34 -8.41
N VAL A 349 -5.26 -3.10 -7.72
CA VAL A 349 -6.16 -1.97 -8.05
C VAL A 349 -5.50 -0.62 -7.75
N LEU A 350 -4.79 -0.51 -6.62
CA LEU A 350 -4.00 0.69 -6.32
C LEU A 350 -2.98 1.00 -7.41
N ALA A 351 -2.22 -0.01 -7.85
CA ALA A 351 -1.26 0.15 -8.92
C ALA A 351 -1.93 0.61 -10.23
N ALA A 352 -3.07 0.04 -10.58
CA ALA A 352 -3.80 0.45 -11.78
C ALA A 352 -4.26 1.92 -11.70
N LEU A 353 -4.79 2.37 -10.55
CA LEU A 353 -5.20 3.75 -10.35
C LEU A 353 -4.03 4.73 -10.43
N HIS A 354 -2.92 4.40 -9.78
CA HIS A 354 -1.71 5.21 -9.85
C HIS A 354 -1.13 5.25 -11.27
N GLY A 355 -1.14 4.12 -11.97
CA GLY A 355 -0.65 4.04 -13.35
C GLY A 355 -1.41 4.92 -14.35
N VAL A 356 -2.60 5.39 -13.99
CA VAL A 356 -3.41 6.37 -14.76
C VAL A 356 -3.52 7.73 -14.06
N HIS A 357 -2.68 7.99 -13.07
CA HIS A 357 -2.59 9.23 -12.32
C HIS A 357 -3.85 9.63 -11.54
N LEU A 358 -4.68 8.67 -11.14
CA LEU A 358 -5.80 8.91 -10.24
C LEU A 358 -5.34 8.88 -8.78
N ASN A 359 -5.88 9.78 -7.97
CA ASN A 359 -5.69 9.76 -6.53
C ASN A 359 -6.61 8.70 -5.91
N PRO A 360 -6.09 7.62 -5.32
CA PRO A 360 -6.92 6.53 -4.80
C PRO A 360 -7.74 6.91 -3.56
N TYR A 361 -7.43 8.01 -2.89
CA TYR A 361 -8.16 8.48 -1.69
C TYR A 361 -9.44 9.25 -2.03
N ILE A 362 -9.58 9.74 -3.27
CA ILE A 362 -10.74 10.49 -3.72
C ILE A 362 -11.73 9.52 -4.38
N GLY A 363 -12.62 8.97 -3.58
CA GLY A 363 -13.60 7.96 -3.99
C GLY A 363 -14.88 8.54 -4.62
N ILE A 364 -15.70 7.63 -5.09
CA ILE A 364 -17.00 7.89 -5.73
C ILE A 364 -18.13 7.49 -4.79
N TYR A 365 -18.05 6.28 -4.24
CA TYR A 365 -19.09 5.62 -3.46
C TYR A 365 -18.71 5.43 -1.98
N HIS A 366 -17.49 4.96 -1.71
CA HIS A 366 -17.01 4.84 -0.35
C HIS A 366 -16.71 6.20 0.27
N GLN A 367 -17.09 6.37 1.55
CA GLN A 367 -16.82 7.61 2.29
C GLN A 367 -15.32 7.83 2.47
N ARG A 368 -14.90 9.08 2.33
CA ARG A 368 -13.54 9.51 2.62
C ARG A 368 -13.25 9.34 4.11
N ARG A 369 -12.15 8.70 4.41
CA ARG A 369 -11.62 8.54 5.79
C ARG A 369 -10.11 8.67 5.73
N PRO A 370 -9.46 9.27 6.74
CA PRO A 370 -8.01 9.31 6.82
C PRO A 370 -7.40 7.91 6.64
N GLY A 371 -6.36 7.79 5.80
CA GLY A 371 -5.69 6.52 5.54
C GLY A 371 -6.49 5.46 4.78
N HIS A 372 -7.70 5.80 4.25
CA HIS A 372 -8.51 4.85 3.48
C HIS A 372 -8.61 5.26 2.01
N PRO A 373 -7.93 4.58 1.07
CA PRO A 373 -8.07 4.78 -0.36
C PRO A 373 -9.46 4.37 -0.86
N ALA A 374 -10.39 5.31 -0.83
CA ALA A 374 -11.80 5.09 -1.13
C ALA A 374 -12.03 4.65 -2.59
N LEU A 375 -11.35 5.29 -3.57
CA LEU A 375 -11.49 4.93 -4.98
C LEU A 375 -10.97 3.53 -5.28
N ALA A 376 -9.89 3.10 -4.58
CA ALA A 376 -9.41 1.73 -4.73
C ALA A 376 -10.43 0.71 -4.19
N SER A 377 -11.12 1.07 -3.11
CA SER A 377 -12.23 0.24 -2.59
C SER A 377 -13.40 0.21 -3.57
N ASP A 378 -13.75 1.34 -4.19
CA ASP A 378 -14.81 1.42 -5.19
C ASP A 378 -14.53 0.53 -6.39
N LEU A 379 -13.37 0.70 -7.02
CA LEU A 379 -13.01 -0.06 -8.22
C LEU A 379 -12.84 -1.56 -7.92
N MET A 380 -12.34 -1.92 -6.74
CA MET A 380 -12.15 -3.32 -6.36
C MET A 380 -13.47 -4.11 -6.30
N GLU A 381 -14.62 -3.45 -6.04
CA GLU A 381 -15.91 -4.14 -5.88
C GLU A 381 -16.29 -4.99 -7.10
N GLU A 382 -15.94 -4.58 -8.29
CA GLU A 382 -16.22 -5.32 -9.52
C GLU A 382 -15.41 -6.62 -9.64
N PHE A 383 -14.27 -6.69 -8.96
CA PHE A 383 -13.30 -7.78 -9.09
C PHE A 383 -13.30 -8.77 -7.92
N ARG A 384 -13.92 -8.44 -6.79
CA ARG A 384 -13.94 -9.30 -5.59
C ARG A 384 -14.47 -10.69 -5.89
N ALA A 385 -15.69 -10.77 -6.38
CA ALA A 385 -16.34 -12.06 -6.63
C ALA A 385 -15.67 -12.86 -7.75
N PRO A 386 -15.39 -12.29 -8.95
CA PRO A 386 -14.82 -13.07 -10.05
C PRO A 386 -13.36 -13.49 -9.85
N ILE A 387 -12.60 -12.79 -9.01
CA ILE A 387 -11.20 -13.11 -8.77
C ILE A 387 -11.04 -13.83 -7.44
N ILE A 388 -11.34 -13.16 -6.31
CA ILE A 388 -10.97 -13.66 -4.99
C ILE A 388 -11.95 -14.70 -4.48
N ASP A 389 -13.25 -14.43 -4.50
CA ASP A 389 -14.22 -15.35 -3.90
C ASP A 389 -14.20 -16.69 -4.62
N ARG A 390 -14.14 -16.66 -5.96
CA ARG A 390 -13.97 -17.86 -6.77
C ARG A 390 -12.68 -18.62 -6.47
N LEU A 391 -11.56 -17.89 -6.30
CA LEU A 391 -10.28 -18.48 -5.94
C LEU A 391 -10.35 -19.15 -4.57
N VAL A 392 -10.94 -18.48 -3.57
CA VAL A 392 -11.09 -19.01 -2.21
C VAL A 392 -11.98 -20.26 -2.22
N LEU A 393 -13.10 -20.26 -2.96
CA LEU A 393 -13.92 -21.47 -3.12
C LEU A 393 -13.11 -22.65 -3.68
N ASN A 394 -12.29 -22.40 -4.70
CA ASN A 394 -11.45 -23.44 -5.29
C ASN A 394 -10.43 -23.98 -4.29
N LEU A 395 -9.76 -23.12 -3.51
CA LEU A 395 -8.82 -23.53 -2.47
C LEU A 395 -9.50 -24.34 -1.36
N LEU A 396 -10.69 -23.93 -0.91
CA LEU A 396 -11.44 -24.64 0.14
C LEU A 396 -11.97 -26.01 -0.33
N LEU A 397 -12.15 -26.21 -1.62
CA LEU A 397 -12.56 -27.46 -2.24
C LEU A 397 -11.37 -28.37 -2.59
N ASP A 398 -10.14 -27.83 -2.62
CA ASP A 398 -8.94 -28.60 -2.89
C ASP A 398 -8.66 -29.57 -1.71
N PRO A 399 -8.54 -30.89 -1.97
CA PRO A 399 -8.21 -31.88 -0.93
C PRO A 399 -6.88 -31.60 -0.23
N ASN A 400 -5.94 -30.91 -0.90
CA ASN A 400 -4.65 -30.54 -0.33
C ASN A 400 -4.73 -29.31 0.60
N THR A 401 -5.90 -28.71 0.79
CA THR A 401 -6.10 -27.65 1.78
C THR A 401 -6.70 -28.27 3.03
N GLN A 402 -5.92 -28.22 4.12
CA GLN A 402 -6.22 -28.86 5.39
C GLN A 402 -6.42 -27.80 6.48
N GLU A 403 -7.08 -28.18 7.60
CA GLU A 403 -7.19 -27.30 8.78
C GLU A 403 -5.83 -26.91 9.37
N SER A 404 -4.83 -27.78 9.26
CA SER A 404 -3.45 -27.55 9.67
C SER A 404 -2.75 -26.44 8.87
N ASP A 405 -3.30 -26.02 7.72
CA ASP A 405 -2.80 -24.88 6.96
C ASP A 405 -3.18 -23.54 7.61
N PHE A 406 -3.91 -23.56 8.72
CA PHE A 406 -4.36 -22.41 9.47
C PHE A 406 -3.95 -22.50 10.91
N GLU A 407 -3.48 -21.39 11.47
CA GLU A 407 -3.19 -21.22 12.89
C GLU A 407 -4.33 -20.40 13.53
N THR A 408 -5.13 -21.03 14.39
CA THR A 408 -6.15 -20.38 15.19
C THR A 408 -5.73 -20.39 16.64
N ARG A 409 -5.77 -19.23 17.32
CA ARG A 409 -5.51 -19.11 18.76
C ARG A 409 -6.81 -18.72 19.46
N PRO A 410 -7.43 -19.61 20.24
CA PRO A 410 -8.72 -19.36 20.86
C PRO A 410 -8.75 -18.17 21.83
N ASP A 411 -7.62 -17.87 22.49
CA ASP A 411 -7.56 -16.92 23.61
C ASP A 411 -6.97 -15.54 23.23
N SER A 412 -6.83 -15.24 21.95
CA SER A 412 -6.26 -13.98 21.53
C SER A 412 -7.18 -13.26 20.54
N ASP A 413 -7.19 -11.94 20.58
CA ASP A 413 -7.77 -11.08 19.53
C ASP A 413 -7.10 -11.30 18.16
N TYR A 414 -6.22 -12.29 18.07
CA TYR A 414 -5.49 -12.62 16.87
C TYR A 414 -6.35 -13.34 15.85
N ALA A 415 -6.25 -12.82 14.66
CA ALA A 415 -6.79 -13.39 13.46
C ALA A 415 -6.32 -14.84 13.23
N CYS A 416 -7.17 -15.65 12.67
CA CYS A 416 -6.79 -16.89 12.01
C CYS A 416 -5.69 -16.59 10.98
N ARG A 417 -4.53 -17.21 11.11
CA ARG A 417 -3.37 -17.00 10.24
C ARG A 417 -3.24 -18.12 9.22
N ILE A 418 -2.94 -17.73 7.99
CA ILE A 418 -2.67 -18.68 6.91
C ILE A 418 -1.19 -19.08 6.95
N GLN A 419 -0.90 -20.39 6.96
CA GLN A 419 0.47 -20.90 6.93
C GLN A 419 1.20 -20.49 5.63
N PRO A 420 2.54 -20.35 5.67
CA PRO A 420 3.31 -19.88 4.51
C PRO A 420 3.11 -20.71 3.23
N SER A 421 2.97 -22.03 3.34
CA SER A 421 2.69 -22.93 2.23
C SER A 421 1.39 -22.61 1.50
N LEU A 422 0.29 -22.49 2.24
CA LEU A 422 -1.02 -22.14 1.67
C LEU A 422 -1.05 -20.70 1.17
N ARG A 423 -0.36 -19.78 1.85
CA ARG A 423 -0.22 -18.39 1.39
C ARG A 423 0.46 -18.33 0.03
N LYS A 424 1.54 -19.11 -0.18
CA LYS A 424 2.22 -19.22 -1.47
C LYS A 424 1.28 -19.77 -2.56
N ARG A 425 0.49 -20.83 -2.24
CA ARG A 425 -0.50 -21.39 -3.16
C ARG A 425 -1.58 -20.38 -3.52
N LEU A 426 -2.07 -19.61 -2.55
CA LEU A 426 -3.05 -18.55 -2.79
C LEU A 426 -2.50 -17.48 -3.74
N ILE A 427 -1.27 -16.99 -3.51
CA ILE A 427 -0.62 -16.01 -4.38
C ILE A 427 -0.46 -16.58 -5.79
N GLN A 428 0.03 -17.81 -5.93
CA GLN A 428 0.18 -18.45 -7.24
C GLN A 428 -1.17 -18.56 -7.97
N SER A 429 -2.21 -19.05 -7.29
CA SER A 429 -3.55 -19.17 -7.88
C SER A 429 -4.15 -17.79 -8.23
N PHE A 430 -3.81 -16.75 -7.47
CA PHE A 430 -4.19 -15.37 -7.77
C PHE A 430 -3.50 -14.87 -9.04
N GLU A 431 -2.20 -15.09 -9.18
CA GLU A 431 -1.44 -14.71 -10.38
C GLU A 431 -1.94 -15.46 -11.63
N ASP A 432 -2.18 -16.76 -11.51
CA ASP A 432 -2.76 -17.58 -12.58
C ASP A 432 -4.14 -17.05 -12.99
N ARG A 433 -4.94 -16.62 -11.99
CA ARG A 433 -6.24 -16.01 -12.23
C ARG A 433 -6.14 -14.65 -12.92
N LEU A 434 -5.23 -13.78 -12.49
CA LEU A 434 -5.01 -12.47 -13.11
C LEU A 434 -4.56 -12.60 -14.57
N ASN A 435 -3.76 -13.62 -14.88
CA ASN A 435 -3.23 -13.85 -16.22
C ASN A 435 -4.15 -14.76 -17.09
N SER A 436 -5.27 -15.24 -16.52
CA SER A 436 -6.21 -16.07 -17.29
C SER A 436 -6.93 -15.26 -18.37
N ALA A 437 -7.00 -15.83 -19.57
CA ALA A 437 -7.69 -15.19 -20.69
C ALA A 437 -9.18 -14.99 -20.41
N ILE A 438 -9.67 -13.82 -20.72
CA ILE A 438 -11.07 -13.44 -20.65
C ILE A 438 -11.43 -12.50 -21.78
N GLN A 439 -12.64 -12.61 -22.30
CA GLN A 439 -13.16 -11.64 -23.23
C GLN A 439 -13.66 -10.41 -22.48
N ASN A 440 -13.12 -9.23 -22.78
CA ASN A 440 -13.59 -7.98 -22.17
C ASN A 440 -15.02 -7.70 -22.64
N PRO A 441 -16.01 -7.67 -21.72
CA PRO A 441 -17.41 -7.53 -22.12
C PRO A 441 -17.76 -6.14 -22.69
N ILE A 442 -16.86 -5.16 -22.52
CA ILE A 442 -17.10 -3.77 -22.91
C ILE A 442 -16.68 -3.54 -24.36
N ASN A 443 -15.48 -4.00 -24.75
CA ASN A 443 -14.95 -3.80 -26.11
C ASN A 443 -14.87 -5.09 -26.94
N GLY A 444 -15.18 -6.26 -26.33
CA GLY A 444 -15.15 -7.54 -27.02
C GLY A 444 -13.76 -8.13 -27.26
N GLU A 445 -12.70 -7.47 -26.83
CA GLU A 445 -11.31 -7.93 -27.06
C GLU A 445 -10.91 -9.05 -26.10
N SER A 446 -10.06 -9.96 -26.58
CA SER A 446 -9.41 -10.95 -25.72
C SER A 446 -8.39 -10.25 -24.82
N SER A 447 -8.47 -10.47 -23.52
CA SER A 447 -7.66 -9.81 -22.51
C SER A 447 -7.39 -10.76 -21.34
N ASP A 448 -6.82 -10.24 -20.28
CA ASP A 448 -6.69 -10.89 -18.98
C ASP A 448 -7.21 -9.96 -17.87
N TYR A 449 -7.43 -10.49 -16.67
CA TYR A 449 -7.99 -9.67 -15.58
C TYR A 449 -7.09 -8.49 -15.19
N ARG A 450 -5.77 -8.63 -15.28
CA ARG A 450 -4.81 -7.55 -14.97
C ARG A 450 -5.01 -6.35 -15.89
N ARG A 451 -5.13 -6.62 -17.20
CA ARG A 451 -5.41 -5.58 -18.19
C ARG A 451 -6.79 -4.98 -18.05
N ILE A 452 -7.79 -5.79 -17.68
CA ILE A 452 -9.15 -5.28 -17.43
C ILE A 452 -9.17 -4.34 -16.23
N ILE A 453 -8.48 -4.66 -15.12
CA ILE A 453 -8.37 -3.73 -13.98
C ILE A 453 -7.76 -2.40 -14.43
N THR A 454 -6.69 -2.42 -15.23
CA THR A 454 -6.08 -1.22 -15.78
C THR A 454 -7.05 -0.47 -16.74
N PHE A 455 -7.78 -1.19 -17.56
CA PHE A 455 -8.77 -0.61 -18.46
C PHE A 455 -9.91 0.10 -17.70
N GLN A 456 -10.41 -0.50 -16.61
CA GLN A 456 -11.41 0.12 -15.74
C GLN A 456 -10.88 1.39 -15.05
N ALA A 457 -9.63 1.39 -14.61
CA ALA A 457 -8.98 2.59 -14.08
C ALA A 457 -8.86 3.69 -15.16
N GLN A 458 -8.53 3.32 -16.41
CA GLN A 458 -8.48 4.25 -17.54
C GLN A 458 -9.86 4.84 -17.86
N GLN A 459 -10.93 4.05 -17.80
CA GLN A 459 -12.30 4.56 -17.98
C GLN A 459 -12.66 5.61 -16.93
N LEU A 460 -12.31 5.38 -15.65
CA LEU A 460 -12.51 6.37 -14.60
C LEU A 460 -11.70 7.65 -14.86
N ALA A 461 -10.45 7.53 -15.30
CA ALA A 461 -9.63 8.69 -15.66
C ALA A 461 -10.26 9.48 -16.82
N GLN A 462 -10.74 8.81 -17.87
CA GLN A 462 -11.42 9.44 -19.00
C GLN A 462 -12.74 10.10 -18.61
N LEU A 463 -13.52 9.46 -17.72
CA LEU A 463 -14.76 10.02 -17.18
C LEU A 463 -14.47 11.34 -16.43
N PHE A 464 -13.49 11.35 -15.55
CA PHE A 464 -13.13 12.53 -14.77
C PHE A 464 -12.55 13.64 -15.63
N GLN A 465 -11.88 13.31 -16.73
CA GLN A 465 -11.41 14.28 -17.73
C GLN A 465 -12.55 14.78 -18.65
N GLY A 466 -13.78 14.27 -18.52
CA GLY A 466 -14.89 14.60 -19.40
C GLY A 466 -14.77 14.04 -20.82
N LYS A 467 -13.87 13.08 -21.05
CA LYS A 467 -13.66 12.43 -22.36
C LYS A 467 -14.70 11.36 -22.67
N THR A 468 -15.33 10.81 -21.65
CA THR A 468 -16.45 9.86 -21.77
C THR A 468 -17.59 10.32 -20.90
N PRO A 469 -18.86 10.18 -21.35
CA PRO A 469 -20.01 10.62 -20.59
C PRO A 469 -20.39 9.67 -19.45
N HIS A 470 -20.08 8.39 -19.57
CA HIS A 470 -20.52 7.35 -18.64
C HIS A 470 -19.41 6.35 -18.32
N TYR A 471 -19.47 5.78 -17.13
CA TYR A 471 -18.65 4.65 -16.70
C TYR A 471 -19.45 3.35 -16.89
N GLN A 472 -18.80 2.32 -17.42
CA GLN A 472 -19.37 1.00 -17.57
C GLN A 472 -18.59 0.00 -16.71
N ALA A 473 -19.28 -0.59 -15.72
CA ALA A 473 -18.66 -1.58 -14.85
C ALA A 473 -18.32 -2.88 -15.59
N PHE A 474 -17.22 -3.50 -15.18
CA PHE A 474 -16.84 -4.83 -15.64
C PHE A 474 -17.78 -5.90 -15.11
N THR A 475 -18.29 -6.76 -15.99
CA THR A 475 -19.14 -7.91 -15.62
C THR A 475 -18.68 -9.19 -16.33
N ILE A 476 -18.66 -10.30 -15.60
CA ILE A 476 -18.40 -11.63 -16.18
C ILE A 476 -19.70 -12.24 -16.73
N LYS A 477 -19.60 -13.00 -17.82
CA LYS A 477 -20.71 -13.73 -18.43
C LYS A 477 -20.86 -15.13 -17.83
#